data_59cf2012d0e805ee617c14733ad9900b
#
_entry.id   59cf2012d0e805ee617c14733ad9900b
#
_cell.length_a   1.000
_cell.length_b   1.000
_cell.length_c   1.000
_cell.angle_alpha   90.00
_cell.angle_beta   90.00
_cell.angle_gamma   90.00
#
_symmetry.space_group_name_H-M   'P 1'
#
loop_
_entity.id
_entity.type
_entity.pdbx_description
1 polymer ?
#
loop_
_entity_poly.entity_id
_entity_poly.type
_entity_poly.pdbx_seq_one_letter_code
_entity_poly.pdbx_strand_id
1 'polypeptide(L)'
;VPSRLTQEEANDVTLYAISLVGTPYRFGGNTPESGFDCSGLIGHVYKTRARVAAPRTVAALIDWGQPVPAPSLRAGDLVVFTQKGVTNHAGIYVGEGRFVHAPSSGGMVRLDALKSKYWSQQGVSYLRP
;
A
#
# COMPACT_ATOMS: atom_id res chain seq x y z
N VAL A 1 10.45 -2.49 17.63
CA VAL A 1 9.27 -3.37 17.68
C VAL A 1 9.27 -4.25 16.43
N PRO A 2 9.07 -5.56 16.58
CA PRO A 2 9.07 -6.46 15.42
C PRO A 2 7.90 -6.18 14.47
N SER A 3 8.12 -6.44 13.19
CA SER A 3 7.05 -6.40 12.20
C SER A 3 5.97 -7.43 12.54
N ARG A 4 4.72 -7.11 12.18
CA ARG A 4 3.62 -8.08 12.29
C ARG A 4 3.69 -9.17 11.22
N LEU A 5 4.55 -8.99 10.21
CA LEU A 5 4.73 -9.94 9.12
C LEU A 5 6.08 -10.63 9.23
N THR A 6 6.10 -11.94 9.00
CA THR A 6 7.35 -12.66 8.73
C THR A 6 7.83 -12.29 7.33
N GLN A 7 9.09 -12.60 7.01
CA GLN A 7 9.63 -12.37 5.67
C GLN A 7 8.82 -13.14 4.61
N GLU A 8 8.42 -14.34 4.94
CA GLU A 8 7.61 -15.17 4.04
C GLU A 8 6.24 -14.55 3.78
N GLU A 9 5.59 -14.02 4.84
CA GLU A 9 4.33 -13.32 4.70
C GLU A 9 4.49 -12.02 3.90
N ALA A 10 5.58 -11.29 4.09
CA ALA A 10 5.86 -10.08 3.32
C ALA A 10 6.01 -10.41 1.82
N ASN A 11 6.69 -11.50 1.48
CA ASN A 11 6.81 -11.95 0.10
C ASN A 11 5.44 -12.32 -0.49
N ASP A 12 4.63 -13.02 0.28
CA ASP A 12 3.30 -13.45 -0.15
C ASP A 12 2.36 -12.25 -0.37
N VAL A 13 2.40 -11.28 0.53
CA VAL A 13 1.68 -10.00 0.40
C VAL A 13 2.06 -9.32 -0.91
N THR A 14 3.35 -9.25 -1.20
CA THR A 14 3.89 -8.60 -2.41
C THR A 14 3.36 -9.27 -3.68
N LEU A 15 3.45 -10.59 -3.76
CA LEU A 15 2.99 -11.33 -4.93
C LEU A 15 1.49 -11.20 -5.12
N TYR A 16 0.74 -11.28 -4.04
CA TYR A 16 -0.71 -11.15 -4.12
C TYR A 16 -1.14 -9.74 -4.55
N ALA A 17 -0.49 -8.71 -4.02
CA ALA A 17 -0.77 -7.33 -4.41
C ALA A 17 -0.58 -7.15 -5.92
N ILE A 18 0.52 -7.66 -6.46
CA ILE A 18 0.80 -7.59 -7.89
C ILE A 18 -0.30 -8.29 -8.70
N SER A 19 -0.80 -9.43 -8.21
CA SER A 19 -1.84 -10.19 -8.90
C SER A 19 -3.18 -9.42 -8.99
N LEU A 20 -3.38 -8.42 -8.14
CA LEU A 20 -4.61 -7.63 -8.12
C LEU A 20 -4.58 -6.43 -9.06
N VAL A 21 -3.46 -6.16 -9.73
CA VAL A 21 -3.35 -5.08 -10.72
C VAL A 21 -4.43 -5.26 -11.78
N GLY A 22 -5.14 -4.17 -12.09
CA GLY A 22 -6.27 -4.21 -13.03
C GLY A 22 -7.64 -4.29 -12.37
N THR A 23 -7.71 -4.60 -11.07
CA THR A 23 -8.98 -4.58 -10.34
C THR A 23 -9.53 -3.15 -10.32
N PRO A 24 -10.83 -2.95 -10.61
CA PRO A 24 -11.39 -1.60 -10.63
C PRO A 24 -11.28 -0.87 -9.31
N TYR A 25 -11.07 0.44 -9.38
CA TYR A 25 -11.18 1.30 -8.21
C TYR A 25 -12.66 1.46 -7.85
N ARG A 26 -12.93 1.41 -6.55
CA ARG A 26 -14.27 1.69 -6.05
C ARG A 26 -14.19 2.36 -4.69
N PHE A 27 -14.78 3.53 -4.55
CA PHE A 27 -14.81 4.24 -3.27
C PHE A 27 -15.51 3.36 -2.22
N GLY A 28 -14.83 3.14 -1.10
CA GLY A 28 -15.33 2.26 -0.04
C GLY A 28 -15.15 0.78 -0.32
N GLY A 29 -14.60 0.39 -1.47
CA GLY A 29 -14.43 -1.01 -1.84
C GLY A 29 -13.26 -1.66 -1.12
N ASN A 30 -13.41 -2.94 -0.78
CA ASN A 30 -12.39 -3.70 -0.06
C ASN A 30 -12.36 -5.19 -0.43
N THR A 31 -12.93 -5.55 -1.58
CA THR A 31 -12.87 -6.92 -2.10
C THR A 31 -12.56 -6.92 -3.59
N PRO A 32 -11.97 -8.02 -4.13
CA PRO A 32 -11.73 -8.11 -5.57
C PRO A 32 -13.00 -8.00 -6.39
N GLU A 33 -14.13 -8.49 -5.89
CA GLU A 33 -15.43 -8.49 -6.58
C GLU A 33 -16.04 -7.09 -6.62
N SER A 34 -15.90 -6.32 -5.52
CA SER A 34 -16.46 -4.97 -5.47
C SER A 34 -15.53 -3.91 -6.05
N GLY A 35 -14.23 -4.19 -6.12
CA GLY A 35 -13.19 -3.20 -6.38
C GLY A 35 -12.62 -2.65 -5.08
N PHE A 36 -11.58 -1.83 -5.18
CA PHE A 36 -10.84 -1.33 -4.03
C PHE A 36 -10.68 0.18 -4.04
N ASP A 37 -10.76 0.81 -2.86
CA ASP A 37 -10.07 2.07 -2.64
C ASP A 37 -8.67 1.79 -2.08
N CYS A 38 -7.87 2.83 -1.80
CA CYS A 38 -6.46 2.63 -1.44
C CYS A 38 -6.29 1.85 -0.14
N SER A 39 -7.01 2.20 0.91
CA SER A 39 -6.92 1.50 2.19
C SER A 39 -7.66 0.16 2.16
N GLY A 40 -8.66 0.02 1.32
CA GLY A 40 -9.36 -1.25 1.12
C GLY A 40 -8.48 -2.31 0.49
N LEU A 41 -7.67 -1.92 -0.49
CA LEU A 41 -6.67 -2.81 -1.10
C LEU A 41 -5.68 -3.29 -0.04
N ILE A 42 -5.12 -2.37 0.73
CA ILE A 42 -4.15 -2.68 1.78
C ILE A 42 -4.75 -3.66 2.80
N GLY A 43 -5.94 -3.34 3.30
CA GLY A 43 -6.61 -4.20 4.29
C GLY A 43 -6.86 -5.60 3.77
N HIS A 44 -7.33 -5.70 2.53
CA HIS A 44 -7.62 -6.99 1.91
C HIS A 44 -6.35 -7.84 1.77
N VAL A 45 -5.27 -7.25 1.26
CA VAL A 45 -4.03 -7.99 1.00
C VAL A 45 -3.42 -8.51 2.31
N TYR A 46 -3.29 -7.65 3.32
CA TYR A 46 -2.70 -8.06 4.58
C TYR A 46 -3.56 -9.08 5.32
N LYS A 47 -4.87 -8.92 5.31
CA LYS A 47 -5.77 -9.88 5.92
C LYS A 47 -5.70 -11.24 5.25
N THR A 48 -5.70 -11.24 3.91
CA THR A 48 -5.76 -12.48 3.13
C THR A 48 -4.45 -13.26 3.20
N ARG A 49 -3.31 -12.58 3.18
CA ARG A 49 -2.01 -13.24 3.06
C ARG A 49 -1.18 -13.26 4.33
N ALA A 50 -1.46 -12.38 5.28
CA ALA A 50 -0.68 -12.32 6.53
C ALA A 50 -1.57 -12.44 7.76
N ARG A 51 -2.88 -12.48 7.60
CA ARG A 51 -3.86 -12.53 8.70
C ARG A 51 -3.72 -11.35 9.65
N VAL A 52 -3.34 -10.20 9.10
CA VAL A 52 -3.14 -8.96 9.83
C VAL A 52 -4.28 -8.00 9.48
N ALA A 53 -4.96 -7.49 10.51
CA ALA A 53 -6.03 -6.52 10.32
C ALA A 53 -5.43 -5.11 10.27
N ALA A 54 -5.32 -4.54 9.07
CA ALA A 54 -4.86 -3.17 8.90
C ALA A 54 -6.02 -2.19 9.10
N PRO A 55 -5.74 -0.97 9.59
CA PRO A 55 -6.77 0.06 9.72
C PRO A 55 -7.43 0.40 8.39
N ARG A 56 -8.69 0.85 8.46
CA ARG A 56 -9.52 1.10 7.27
C ARG A 56 -9.23 2.45 6.60
N THR A 57 -8.49 3.34 7.25
CA THR A 57 -8.18 4.67 6.69
C THR A 57 -6.67 4.90 6.61
N VAL A 58 -6.26 5.75 5.65
CA VAL A 58 -4.85 6.12 5.50
C VAL A 58 -4.34 6.82 6.76
N ALA A 59 -5.14 7.71 7.35
CA ALA A 59 -4.74 8.40 8.56
C ALA A 59 -4.42 7.44 9.71
N ALA A 60 -5.23 6.40 9.88
CA ALA A 60 -5.00 5.40 10.94
C ALA A 60 -3.79 4.51 10.65
N LEU A 61 -3.43 4.30 9.39
CA LEU A 61 -2.24 3.54 9.02
C LEU A 61 -0.97 4.18 9.57
N ILE A 62 -0.92 5.50 9.62
CA ILE A 62 0.26 6.23 10.10
C ILE A 62 0.58 5.90 11.55
N ASP A 63 -0.45 5.79 12.39
CA ASP A 63 -0.26 5.44 13.80
C ASP A 63 -0.03 3.95 14.01
N TRP A 64 -0.55 3.14 13.10
CA TRP A 64 -0.49 1.69 13.20
C TRP A 64 0.85 1.11 12.77
N GLY A 65 1.40 1.61 11.66
CA GLY A 65 2.68 1.16 11.13
C GLY A 65 3.84 1.86 11.80
N GLN A 66 5.03 1.27 11.69
CA GLN A 66 6.26 1.84 12.23
C GLN A 66 7.02 2.56 11.13
N PRO A 67 7.48 3.79 11.37
CA PRO A 67 8.28 4.52 10.38
C PRO A 67 9.53 3.72 9.97
N VAL A 68 9.79 3.72 8.67
CA VAL A 68 10.95 3.05 8.08
C VAL A 68 11.74 4.09 7.30
N PRO A 69 13.05 4.25 7.57
CA PRO A 69 13.87 5.12 6.73
C PRO A 69 14.06 4.51 5.34
N ALA A 70 14.20 5.36 4.32
CA ALA A 70 14.27 4.92 2.94
C ALA A 70 15.28 3.79 2.69
N PRO A 71 16.51 3.83 3.25
CA PRO A 71 17.46 2.75 3.02
C PRO A 71 17.03 1.39 3.58
N SER A 72 16.09 1.37 4.51
CA SER A 72 15.59 0.14 5.15
C SER A 72 14.29 -0.36 4.53
N LEU A 73 13.76 0.35 3.54
CA LEU A 73 12.52 -0.03 2.86
C LEU A 73 12.65 -1.40 2.21
N ARG A 74 11.63 -2.25 2.40
CA ARG A 74 11.63 -3.59 1.80
C ARG A 74 10.23 -3.96 1.32
N ALA A 75 10.16 -4.92 0.42
CA ALA A 75 8.88 -5.40 -0.12
C ALA A 75 7.96 -5.87 1.01
N GLY A 76 6.71 -5.48 0.94
CA GLY A 76 5.71 -5.72 1.99
C GLY A 76 5.49 -4.53 2.91
N ASP A 77 6.36 -3.52 2.86
CA ASP A 77 6.15 -2.27 3.58
C ASP A 77 5.07 -1.43 2.90
N LEU A 78 4.57 -0.43 3.63
CA LEU A 78 3.61 0.54 3.08
C LEU A 78 4.33 1.79 2.61
N VAL A 79 3.81 2.37 1.54
CA VAL A 79 4.22 3.68 1.05
C VAL A 79 3.05 4.63 1.29
N VAL A 80 3.31 5.75 1.96
CA VAL A 80 2.26 6.72 2.31
C VAL A 80 2.60 8.05 1.67
N PHE A 81 1.64 8.62 0.96
CA PHE A 81 1.84 9.85 0.20
C PHE A 81 1.11 11.02 0.82
N THR A 82 1.80 12.15 0.87
CA THR A 82 1.25 13.43 1.31
C THR A 82 1.14 14.35 0.10
N GLN A 83 -0.08 14.80 -0.18
CA GLN A 83 -0.37 15.68 -1.29
C GLN A 83 -0.94 16.99 -0.73
N LYS A 84 -0.31 18.12 -1.05
CA LYS A 84 -0.75 19.44 -0.59
C LYS A 84 -0.91 19.48 0.95
N GLY A 85 0.03 18.89 1.67
CA GLY A 85 0.01 18.86 3.13
C GLY A 85 -0.94 17.86 3.76
N VAL A 86 -1.67 17.09 2.96
CA VAL A 86 -2.63 16.09 3.45
C VAL A 86 -2.13 14.68 3.10
N THR A 87 -2.04 13.83 4.11
CA THR A 87 -1.69 12.43 3.91
C THR A 87 -2.97 11.66 3.60
N ASN A 88 -3.18 11.34 2.33
CA ASN A 88 -4.46 10.83 1.84
C ASN A 88 -4.35 9.64 0.90
N HIS A 89 -3.15 9.11 0.68
CA HIS A 89 -2.98 7.97 -0.24
C HIS A 89 -1.90 7.04 0.28
N ALA A 90 -2.05 5.76 0.00
CA ALA A 90 -1.08 4.74 0.41
C ALA A 90 -1.10 3.57 -0.57
N GLY A 91 0.03 2.85 -0.60
CA GLY A 91 0.17 1.65 -1.41
C GLY A 91 1.09 0.66 -0.73
N ILE A 92 1.32 -0.47 -1.40
CA ILE A 92 2.17 -1.55 -0.92
C ILE A 92 3.46 -1.55 -1.74
N TYR A 93 4.59 -1.39 -1.07
CA TYR A 93 5.89 -1.46 -1.75
C TYR A 93 6.17 -2.91 -2.15
N VAL A 94 6.53 -3.12 -3.41
CA VAL A 94 6.75 -4.47 -3.95
C VAL A 94 8.20 -4.72 -4.36
N GLY A 95 9.11 -3.80 -4.02
CA GLY A 95 10.52 -3.92 -4.36
C GLY A 95 10.89 -3.13 -5.61
N GLU A 96 12.17 -2.93 -5.82
CA GLU A 96 12.75 -2.30 -7.01
C GLU A 96 12.16 -0.93 -7.34
N GLY A 97 11.83 -0.16 -6.31
CA GLY A 97 11.31 1.18 -6.47
C GLY A 97 9.86 1.25 -6.94
N ARG A 98 9.10 0.16 -6.87
CA ARG A 98 7.72 0.08 -7.36
C ARG A 98 6.73 -0.21 -6.24
N PHE A 99 5.50 0.22 -6.45
CA PHE A 99 4.43 -0.01 -5.49
C PHE A 99 3.10 -0.30 -6.19
N VAL A 100 2.26 -1.08 -5.52
CA VAL A 100 0.90 -1.40 -5.97
C VAL A 100 -0.07 -0.57 -5.14
N HIS A 101 -0.99 0.09 -5.80
CA HIS A 101 -1.95 0.97 -5.14
C HIS A 101 -3.25 1.08 -5.94
N ALA A 102 -4.28 1.65 -5.31
CA ALA A 102 -5.56 1.88 -5.95
C ALA A 102 -5.85 3.39 -6.00
N PRO A 103 -5.32 4.11 -7.01
CA PRO A 103 -5.57 5.54 -7.13
C PRO A 103 -6.94 5.79 -7.77
N SER A 104 -7.68 6.77 -7.22
CA SER A 104 -9.02 7.09 -7.74
C SER A 104 -8.97 7.56 -9.20
N SER A 105 -7.96 8.37 -9.53
CA SER A 105 -7.80 8.91 -10.89
C SER A 105 -7.37 7.87 -11.90
N GLY A 106 -6.76 6.75 -11.46
CA GLY A 106 -6.32 5.69 -12.35
C GLY A 106 -7.42 4.70 -12.73
N GLY A 107 -8.53 4.71 -12.02
CA GLY A 107 -9.66 3.83 -12.30
C GLY A 107 -9.47 2.37 -11.96
N MET A 108 -8.26 1.96 -11.56
CA MET A 108 -7.97 0.56 -11.24
C MET A 108 -6.71 0.47 -10.37
N VAL A 109 -6.52 -0.70 -9.76
CA VAL A 109 -5.28 -1.04 -9.07
C VAL A 109 -4.14 -1.03 -10.08
N ARG A 110 -3.04 -0.37 -9.73
CA ARG A 110 -1.90 -0.14 -10.63
C ARG A 110 -0.58 -0.46 -9.96
N LEU A 111 0.40 -0.80 -10.80
CA LEU A 111 1.81 -0.85 -10.42
C LEU A 111 2.48 0.41 -10.95
N ASP A 112 3.04 1.22 -10.05
CA ASP A 112 3.73 2.46 -10.42
C ASP A 112 5.10 2.53 -9.78
N ALA A 113 5.98 3.39 -10.32
CA ALA A 113 7.32 3.61 -9.79
C ALA A 113 7.32 4.83 -8.87
N LEU A 114 8.02 4.73 -7.73
CA LEU A 114 8.20 5.87 -6.82
C LEU A 114 8.88 7.04 -7.51
N LYS A 115 9.76 6.77 -8.48
CA LYS A 115 10.50 7.80 -9.23
C LYS A 115 9.75 8.32 -10.45
N SER A 116 8.50 7.88 -10.69
CA SER A 116 7.70 8.41 -11.78
C SER A 116 7.47 9.90 -11.57
N LYS A 117 7.19 10.61 -12.70
CA LYS A 117 7.07 12.07 -12.66
C LYS A 117 6.05 12.55 -11.63
N TYR A 118 4.89 11.93 -11.60
CA TYR A 118 3.83 12.34 -10.68
C TYR A 118 4.17 12.03 -9.23
N TRP A 119 4.55 10.78 -8.93
CA TRP A 119 4.72 10.33 -7.56
C TRP A 119 5.99 10.86 -6.91
N SER A 120 7.04 11.12 -7.70
CA SER A 120 8.28 11.72 -7.17
C SER A 120 8.09 13.15 -6.67
N GLN A 121 7.01 13.81 -7.08
CA GLN A 121 6.70 15.18 -6.66
C GLN A 121 5.86 15.24 -5.39
N GLN A 122 5.41 14.10 -4.88
CA GLN A 122 4.63 14.05 -3.66
C GLN A 122 5.54 13.83 -2.45
N GLY A 123 5.07 14.24 -1.27
CA GLY A 123 5.73 13.84 -0.03
C GLY A 123 5.53 12.35 0.16
N VAL A 124 6.56 11.63 0.60
CA VAL A 124 6.47 10.20 0.78
C VAL A 124 7.11 9.78 2.11
N SER A 125 6.48 8.83 2.79
CA SER A 125 7.04 8.16 3.95
C SER A 125 6.72 6.67 3.88
N TYR A 126 7.45 5.89 4.66
CA TYR A 126 7.35 4.44 4.61
C TYR A 126 7.01 3.89 5.99
N LEU A 127 6.15 2.88 6.03
CA LEU A 127 5.70 2.26 7.27
C LEU A 127 5.85 0.75 7.16
N ARG A 128 6.24 0.13 8.27
CA ARG A 128 6.29 -1.34 8.35
C ARG A 128 5.13 -1.85 9.19
N PRO A 129 4.33 -2.75 8.66
CA PRO A 129 3.22 -3.34 9.41
C PRO A 129 3.63 -4.13 10.64
#